data_7c3b735e0495ae4ffbc2968a2fb3e94e
#
_entry.id   7c3b735e0495ae4ffbc2968a2fb3e94e
#
_cell.length_a   1.000
_cell.length_b   1.000
_cell.length_c   1.000
_cell.angle_alpha   90.00
_cell.angle_beta   90.00
_cell.angle_gamma   90.00
#
_symmetry.space_group_name_H-M   'P 1'
#
loop_
_entity.id
_entity.type
_entity.pdbx_description
1 polymer ?
#
loop_
_entity_poly.entity_id
_entity_poly.type
_entity_poly.pdbx_seq_one_letter_code
_entity_poly.pdbx_strand_id
1 'polypeptide(L)' 'MMEHLRGLREDKDLTQEEMAELFQVHQTTYSSYELGKVHIPIPLLKKLALFFNTSIDYLLDMTNEKKPYPRKKD' A
#
# COMPACT_ATOMS: atom_id res chain seq x y z
N MET A 1 11.62 3.86 4.17
CA MET A 1 10.27 3.77 4.76
C MET A 1 9.24 4.20 3.74
N MET A 2 8.15 3.47 3.64
CA MET A 2 7.09 3.79 2.68
C MET A 2 6.08 4.74 3.34
N GLU A 3 6.38 6.01 3.31
CA GLU A 3 5.59 7.01 4.03
C GLU A 3 4.19 7.20 3.45
N HIS A 4 4.04 7.14 2.12
CA HIS A 4 2.72 7.27 1.51
C HIS A 4 1.80 6.11 1.90
N LEU A 5 2.32 4.89 1.91
CA LEU A 5 1.53 3.72 2.32
C LEU A 5 1.06 3.87 3.76
N ARG A 6 1.97 4.26 4.65
CA ARG A 6 1.63 4.50 6.05
C ARG A 6 0.59 5.60 6.19
N GLY A 7 0.77 6.71 5.48
CA GLY A 7 -0.17 7.84 5.53
C GLY A 7 -1.55 7.45 5.06
N LEU A 8 -1.64 6.69 3.97
CA LEU A 8 -2.92 6.21 3.45
C LEU A 8 -3.63 5.30 4.46
N ARG A 9 -2.86 4.43 5.12
CA ARG A 9 -3.40 3.54 6.15
C ARG A 9 -3.95 4.36 7.32
N GLU A 10 -3.17 5.31 7.80
CA GLU A 10 -3.55 6.16 8.93
C GLU A 10 -4.78 7.01 8.60
N ASP A 11 -4.88 7.50 7.37
CA ASP A 11 -6.03 8.29 6.92
C ASP A 11 -7.34 7.48 6.98
N LYS A 12 -7.25 6.16 6.86
CA LYS A 12 -8.42 5.28 7.00
C LYS A 12 -8.60 4.75 8.43
N ASP A 13 -7.80 5.25 9.37
CA ASP A 13 -7.83 4.81 10.77
C ASP A 13 -7.61 3.30 10.92
N LEU A 14 -6.77 2.74 10.07
CA LEU A 14 -6.44 1.31 10.11
C LEU A 14 -5.11 1.09 10.82
N THR A 15 -5.07 0.05 11.65
CA THR A 15 -3.82 -0.40 12.27
C THR A 15 -3.06 -1.31 11.31
N GLN A 16 -1.77 -1.53 11.60
CA GLN A 16 -0.98 -2.49 10.84
C GLN A 16 -1.56 -3.91 10.96
N GLU A 17 -2.08 -4.25 12.13
CA GLU A 17 -2.73 -5.54 12.33
C GLU A 17 -3.96 -5.70 11.43
N GLU A 18 -4.78 -4.67 11.34
CA GLU A 18 -5.95 -4.69 10.48
C GLU A 18 -5.58 -4.83 9.00
N MET A 19 -4.53 -4.12 8.58
CA MET A 19 -4.03 -4.24 7.21
C MET A 19 -3.52 -5.65 6.93
N ALA A 20 -2.80 -6.23 7.88
CA ALA A 20 -2.30 -7.60 7.73
C ALA A 20 -3.46 -8.59 7.56
N GLU A 21 -4.52 -8.42 8.34
CA GLU A 21 -5.72 -9.25 8.22
C GLU A 21 -6.40 -9.07 6.86
N LEU A 22 -6.61 -7.83 6.44
CA LEU A 22 -7.27 -7.53 5.17
C LEU A 22 -6.53 -8.16 3.98
N PHE A 23 -5.21 -8.14 4.00
CA PHE A 23 -4.40 -8.61 2.88
C PHE A 23 -3.77 -9.98 3.12
N GLN A 24 -4.17 -10.65 4.21
CA GLN A 24 -3.80 -12.04 4.51
C GLN A 24 -2.29 -12.26 4.57
N VAL A 25 -1.60 -11.37 5.28
CA VAL A 25 -0.18 -11.50 5.57
C VAL A 25 0.03 -11.41 7.08
N HIS A 26 1.16 -11.86 7.56
CA HIS A 26 1.51 -11.70 8.97
C HIS A 26 1.73 -10.23 9.30
N GLN A 27 1.39 -9.83 10.52
CA GLN A 27 1.58 -8.46 10.97
C GLN A 27 3.04 -8.01 10.86
N THR A 28 3.97 -8.88 11.22
CA THR A 28 5.39 -8.56 11.11
C THR A 28 5.82 -8.35 9.66
N THR A 29 5.26 -9.14 8.74
CA THR A 29 5.51 -8.98 7.31
C THR A 29 4.97 -7.64 6.81
N TYR A 30 3.74 -7.31 7.18
CA TYR A 30 3.15 -6.03 6.79
C TYR A 30 3.97 -4.86 7.33
N SER A 31 4.36 -4.94 8.60
CA SER A 31 5.20 -3.90 9.23
C SER A 31 6.51 -3.73 8.45
N SER A 32 7.11 -4.84 8.02
CA SER A 32 8.34 -4.80 7.23
C SER A 32 8.13 -4.14 5.86
N TYR A 33 6.93 -4.27 5.29
CA TYR A 33 6.60 -3.55 4.06
C TYR A 33 6.64 -2.04 4.28
N GLU A 34 5.98 -1.54 5.32
CA GLU A 34 5.97 -0.09 5.59
C GLU A 34 7.36 0.44 5.90
N LEU A 35 8.18 -0.36 6.56
CA LEU A 35 9.56 0.01 6.88
C LEU A 35 10.49 -0.08 5.66
N GLY A 36 10.06 -0.70 4.59
CA GLY A 36 10.89 -0.88 3.40
C GLY A 36 11.95 -1.97 3.55
N LYS A 37 11.80 -2.84 4.54
CA LYS A 37 12.77 -3.92 4.78
C LYS A 37 12.62 -5.08 3.81
N VAL A 38 11.41 -5.30 3.30
CA VAL A 38 11.14 -6.34 2.32
C VAL A 38 10.29 -5.75 1.20
N HIS A 39 10.43 -6.29 0.00
CA HIS A 39 9.65 -5.83 -1.14
C HIS A 39 8.23 -6.37 -1.09
N ILE A 40 7.27 -5.53 -1.44
CA ILE A 40 5.88 -5.95 -1.57
C ILE A 40 5.72 -6.68 -2.91
N PRO A 41 5.17 -7.90 -2.92
CA PRO A 41 4.92 -8.59 -4.19
C PRO A 41 4.00 -7.76 -5.10
N ILE A 42 4.25 -7.84 -6.41
CA ILE A 42 3.48 -7.06 -7.38
C ILE A 42 1.97 -7.29 -7.27
N PRO A 43 1.46 -8.52 -7.12
CA PRO A 43 0.02 -8.71 -6.96
C PRO A 43 -0.55 -7.97 -5.75
N LEU A 44 0.21 -7.89 -4.66
CA LEU A 44 -0.22 -7.18 -3.47
C LEU A 44 -0.15 -5.66 -3.68
N LEU A 45 0.88 -5.18 -4.38
CA LEU A 45 0.97 -3.76 -4.74
C LEU A 45 -0.27 -3.32 -5.53
N LYS A 46 -0.71 -4.14 -6.47
CA LYS A 46 -1.91 -3.85 -7.27
C LYS A 46 -3.15 -3.76 -6.38
N LYS A 47 -3.30 -4.69 -5.45
CA LYS A 47 -4.44 -4.70 -4.52
C LYS A 47 -4.42 -3.47 -3.62
N LEU A 48 -3.26 -3.10 -3.11
CA LEU A 48 -3.11 -1.92 -2.27
C LEU A 48 -3.45 -0.64 -3.04
N ALA A 49 -2.99 -0.52 -4.27
CA ALA A 49 -3.29 0.64 -5.10
C ALA A 49 -4.79 0.78 -5.35
N LEU A 50 -5.47 -0.33 -5.62
CA LEU A 50 -6.93 -0.34 -5.80
C LEU A 50 -7.64 -0.01 -4.50
N PHE A 51 -7.20 -0.59 -3.39
CA PHE A 51 -7.83 -0.38 -2.08
C PHE A 51 -7.76 1.09 -1.67
N PHE A 52 -6.61 1.72 -1.88
CA PHE A 52 -6.42 3.13 -1.52
C PHE A 52 -6.75 4.09 -2.66
N ASN A 53 -7.19 3.59 -3.79
CA ASN A 53 -7.52 4.41 -4.96
C ASN A 53 -6.37 5.34 -5.35
N THR A 54 -5.20 4.76 -5.54
CA THR A 54 -3.98 5.49 -5.87
C THR A 54 -3.14 4.68 -6.86
N SER A 55 -1.95 5.19 -7.21
CA SER A 55 -1.03 4.49 -8.09
C SER A 55 0.01 3.71 -7.28
N ILE A 56 0.62 2.71 -7.92
CA ILE A 56 1.74 1.99 -7.34
C ILE A 56 2.91 2.95 -7.12
N ASP A 57 3.13 3.89 -8.05
CA ASP A 57 4.19 4.89 -7.91
C ASP A 57 4.04 5.70 -6.63
N TYR A 58 2.81 6.10 -6.31
CA TYR A 58 2.55 6.84 -5.07
C TYR A 58 2.86 5.96 -3.84
N LEU A 59 2.45 4.69 -3.88
CA LEU A 59 2.73 3.75 -2.78
C LEU A 59 4.23 3.58 -2.55
N LEU A 60 5.03 3.62 -3.63
CA LEU A 60 6.48 3.45 -3.58
C LEU A 60 7.22 4.76 -3.33
N ASP A 61 6.52 5.84 -3.04
CA ASP A 61 7.09 7.16 -2.80
C ASP A 61 7.87 7.73 -4.00
N MET A 62 7.51 7.28 -5.21
CA MET A 62 8.16 7.75 -6.44
C MET A 62 7.50 9.02 -6.99
N THR A 63 6.35 9.39 -6.46
CA THR A 63 5.63 10.59 -6.85
C THR A 63 4.82 11.10 -5.66
N ASN A 64 4.51 12.39 -5.65
CA ASN A 64 3.59 12.98 -4.68
C ASN A 64 2.17 13.09 -5.24
N GLU A 65 1.94 12.65 -6.47
CA GLU A 65 0.61 12.66 -7.09
C GLU A 65 -0.17 11.44 -6.63
N LYS A 66 -1.15 11.67 -5.76
CA LYS A 66 -1.98 10.61 -5.18
C LYS A 66 -3.00 10.06 -6.16
N LYS A 67 -3.42 10.86 -7.15
CA LYS A 67 -4.45 10.48 -8.10
C LYS A 67 -4.00 9.26 -8.90
N PRO A 68 -4.84 8.22 -9.01
CA PRO A 68 -4.45 7.03 -9.77
C PRO A 68 -4.38 7.32 -11.27
N TYR A 69 -3.52 6.57 -11.96
CA TYR A 69 -3.51 6.58 -13.42
C TYR A 69 -4.84 6.02 -13.93
N PRO A 70 -5.24 6.41 -15.17
CA PRO A 70 -6.41 5.79 -15.79
C PRO A 70 -6.25 4.27 -15.83
N ARG A 71 -7.27 3.56 -15.35
CA ARG A 71 -7.20 2.10 -15.29
C ARG A 71 -7.63 1.49 -16.62
N LYS A 72 -6.96 0.39 -16.95
CA LYS A 72 -7.31 -0.37 -18.14
C LYS A 72 -8.69 -0.97 -17.98
N LYS A 73 -9.51 -0.84 -19.05
CA LYS A 73 -10.82 -1.46 -19.08
C LYS A 73 -10.70 -2.81 -19.78
N ASP A 74 -11.31 -3.81 -19.21
CA ASP A 74 -11.36 -5.15 -19.79
C ASP A 74 -12.53 -5.30 -20.73
#